data_5b1b8c977e92cbc37353495fc0436310
#
_entry.id   5b1b8c977e92cbc37353495fc0436310
#
_cell.length_a   1.000
_cell.length_b   1.000
_cell.length_c   1.000
_cell.angle_alpha   90.00
_cell.angle_beta   90.00
_cell.angle_gamma   90.00
#
_symmetry.space_group_name_H-M   'P 1'
#
loop_
_entity.id
_entity.type
_entity.pdbx_description
1 polymer ?
#
loop_
_entity_poly.entity_id
_entity_poly.type
_entity_poly.pdbx_seq_one_letter_code
_entity_poly.pdbx_strand_id
1 'polypeptide(L)'
;MKILFTFPGQGGQRPGMLAMIPDREAILTQARAVLGDEVATLDSADALQHTRAVQLCLLIAGVAWARELQRQGVDPQMVSGLSIGAFPAAVIAGALDFASALRLV
;
A
#
# COMPACT_ATOMS: atom_id res chain seq x y z
N MET A 1 3.04 17.87 -19.18
CA MET A 1 1.92 17.44 -18.31
C MET A 1 2.45 17.08 -16.93
N LYS A 2 1.80 17.55 -15.90
CA LYS A 2 2.14 17.17 -14.52
C LYS A 2 1.28 15.99 -14.10
N ILE A 3 1.90 15.01 -13.46
CA ILE A 3 1.24 13.80 -13.01
C ILE A 3 1.10 13.84 -11.48
N LEU A 4 -0.12 13.61 -11.00
CA LEU A 4 -0.43 13.55 -9.58
C LEU A 4 -0.88 12.12 -9.23
N PHE A 5 -0.19 11.50 -8.26
CA PHE A 5 -0.63 10.24 -7.67
C PHE A 5 -1.47 10.56 -6.42
N THR A 6 -2.70 10.04 -6.39
CA THR A 6 -3.57 10.14 -5.21
C THR A 6 -3.79 8.75 -4.64
N PHE A 7 -3.77 8.64 -3.31
CA PHE A 7 -3.93 7.38 -2.60
C PHE A 7 -5.21 7.41 -1.79
N PRO A 8 -6.10 6.41 -1.94
CA PRO A 8 -7.38 6.41 -1.24
C PRO A 8 -7.20 6.16 0.25
N GLY A 9 -8.13 6.68 1.03
CA GLY A 9 -8.31 6.31 2.42
C GLY A 9 -9.22 5.09 2.57
N GLN A 10 -9.76 4.89 3.77
CA GLN A 10 -10.69 3.80 4.04
C GLN A 10 -11.91 3.88 3.13
N GLY A 11 -12.39 2.72 2.71
CA GLY A 11 -13.50 2.56 1.77
C GLY A 11 -13.09 1.91 0.46
N GLY A 12 -11.79 1.89 0.15
CA GLY A 12 -11.27 1.25 -1.05
C GLY A 12 -10.94 -0.23 -0.89
N GLN A 13 -11.01 -0.75 0.34
CA GLN A 13 -10.63 -2.13 0.62
C GLN A 13 -11.64 -3.15 0.06
N ARG A 14 -11.11 -4.30 -0.38
CA ARG A 14 -11.93 -5.43 -0.87
C ARG A 14 -11.29 -6.73 -0.43
N PRO A 15 -12.08 -7.77 -0.06
CA PRO A 15 -11.52 -9.11 0.22
C PRO A 15 -10.71 -9.60 -0.98
N GLY A 16 -9.54 -10.17 -0.70
CA GLY A 16 -8.64 -10.67 -1.75
C GLY A 16 -7.88 -9.59 -2.50
N MET A 17 -7.91 -8.34 -2.06
CA MET A 17 -7.30 -7.24 -2.79
C MET A 17 -5.79 -7.39 -2.98
N LEU A 18 -5.10 -8.08 -2.07
CA LEU A 18 -3.66 -8.29 -2.17
C LEU A 18 -3.28 -9.37 -3.18
N ALA A 19 -4.24 -10.17 -3.65
CA ALA A 19 -3.98 -11.21 -4.66
C ALA A 19 -3.76 -10.62 -6.05
N MET A 20 -4.20 -9.40 -6.30
CA MET A 20 -4.22 -8.78 -7.62
C MET A 20 -3.20 -7.65 -7.78
N ILE A 21 -2.35 -7.43 -6.79
CA ILE A 21 -1.37 -6.34 -6.87
C ILE A 21 -0.18 -6.72 -7.75
N PRO A 22 0.43 -5.75 -8.45
CA PRO A 22 1.61 -6.02 -9.25
C PRO A 22 2.82 -6.33 -8.36
N ASP A 23 3.72 -7.18 -8.86
CA ASP A 23 4.92 -7.60 -8.16
C ASP A 23 4.62 -8.17 -6.76
N ARG A 24 3.55 -8.91 -6.68
CA ARG A 24 2.97 -9.40 -5.43
C ARG A 24 3.99 -10.15 -4.55
N GLU A 25 4.77 -11.06 -5.15
CA GLU A 25 5.73 -11.88 -4.39
C GLU A 25 6.78 -11.00 -3.71
N ALA A 26 7.33 -10.03 -4.42
CA ALA A 26 8.37 -9.17 -3.88
C ALA A 26 7.83 -8.28 -2.75
N ILE A 27 6.67 -7.64 -2.96
CA ILE A 27 6.16 -6.70 -1.96
C ILE A 27 5.61 -7.43 -0.73
N LEU A 28 4.99 -8.59 -0.90
CA LEU A 28 4.51 -9.37 0.23
C LEU A 28 5.66 -9.98 1.03
N THR A 29 6.79 -10.32 0.38
CA THR A 29 7.99 -10.74 1.08
C THR A 29 8.52 -9.62 1.98
N GLN A 30 8.56 -8.39 1.48
CA GLN A 30 8.94 -7.23 2.29
C GLN A 30 7.98 -7.01 3.46
N ALA A 31 6.69 -7.16 3.22
CA ALA A 31 5.68 -7.00 4.26
C ALA A 31 5.81 -8.09 5.34
N ARG A 32 6.05 -9.33 4.95
CA ARG A 32 6.25 -10.44 5.90
C ARG A 32 7.48 -10.25 6.76
N ALA A 33 8.52 -9.62 6.26
CA ALA A 33 9.71 -9.33 7.05
C ALA A 33 9.42 -8.42 8.24
N VAL A 34 8.38 -7.59 8.14
CA VAL A 34 7.95 -6.66 9.20
C VAL A 34 6.79 -7.23 10.02
N LEU A 35 5.77 -7.77 9.34
CA LEU A 35 4.50 -8.14 9.96
C LEU A 35 4.37 -9.62 10.28
N GLY A 36 5.22 -10.47 9.72
CA GLY A 36 5.17 -11.91 9.95
C GLY A 36 4.02 -12.59 9.21
N ASP A 37 3.49 -13.66 9.78
CA ASP A 37 2.52 -14.54 9.14
C ASP A 37 1.14 -13.91 8.93
N GLU A 38 0.82 -12.81 9.62
CA GLU A 38 -0.48 -12.16 9.48
C GLU A 38 -0.72 -11.64 8.06
N VAL A 39 0.34 -11.42 7.29
CA VAL A 39 0.22 -10.95 5.90
C VAL A 39 -0.64 -11.90 5.06
N ALA A 40 -0.57 -13.20 5.33
CA ALA A 40 -1.31 -14.20 4.55
C ALA A 40 -2.83 -14.04 4.64
N THR A 41 -3.33 -13.44 5.71
CA THR A 41 -4.77 -13.31 5.96
C THR A 41 -5.25 -11.87 6.09
N LEU A 42 -4.39 -10.88 5.82
CA LEU A 42 -4.73 -9.47 5.98
C LEU A 42 -5.94 -9.04 5.15
N ASP A 43 -6.11 -9.60 3.96
CA ASP A 43 -7.18 -9.23 3.04
C ASP A 43 -8.36 -10.18 3.06
N SER A 44 -8.48 -11.02 4.10
CA SER A 44 -9.68 -11.85 4.27
C SER A 44 -10.87 -10.97 4.67
N ALA A 45 -12.09 -11.44 4.39
CA ALA A 45 -13.30 -10.70 4.76
C ALA A 45 -13.36 -10.43 6.27
N ASP A 46 -12.92 -11.42 7.08
CA ASP A 46 -12.90 -11.27 8.53
C ASP A 46 -11.86 -10.23 8.98
N ALA A 47 -10.65 -10.29 8.42
CA ALA A 47 -9.57 -9.35 8.78
C ALA A 47 -9.96 -7.92 8.41
N LEU A 48 -10.64 -7.72 7.28
CA LEU A 48 -11.03 -6.39 6.82
C LEU A 48 -12.16 -5.76 7.64
N GLN A 49 -12.69 -6.47 8.64
CA GLN A 49 -13.56 -5.86 9.64
C GLN A 49 -12.76 -5.08 10.70
N HIS A 50 -11.44 -5.22 10.72
CA HIS A 50 -10.56 -4.53 11.66
C HIS A 50 -9.80 -3.41 10.94
N THR A 51 -9.79 -2.24 11.57
CA THR A 51 -9.18 -1.03 10.99
C THR A 51 -7.70 -1.25 10.63
N ARG A 52 -6.94 -1.94 11.48
CA ARG A 52 -5.52 -2.18 11.24
C ARG A 52 -5.28 -2.95 9.93
N ALA A 53 -6.06 -4.00 9.70
CA ALA A 53 -5.91 -4.80 8.49
C ALA A 53 -6.29 -3.99 7.25
N VAL A 54 -7.34 -3.18 7.32
CA VAL A 54 -7.73 -2.27 6.24
C VAL A 54 -6.59 -1.31 5.92
N GLN A 55 -6.01 -0.69 6.93
CA GLN A 55 -4.94 0.28 6.75
C GLN A 55 -3.69 -0.36 6.14
N LEU A 56 -3.31 -1.56 6.60
CA LEU A 56 -2.16 -2.28 6.05
C LEU A 56 -2.39 -2.70 4.60
N CYS A 57 -3.58 -3.19 4.26
CA CYS A 57 -3.91 -3.56 2.89
C CYS A 57 -3.88 -2.36 1.94
N LEU A 58 -4.42 -1.22 2.36
CA LEU A 58 -4.41 -0.02 1.55
C LEU A 58 -2.98 0.51 1.34
N LEU A 59 -2.14 0.44 2.37
CA LEU A 59 -0.74 0.83 2.24
C LEU A 59 0.00 -0.07 1.26
N ILE A 60 -0.11 -1.38 1.43
CA ILE A 60 0.59 -2.36 0.59
C ILE A 60 0.14 -2.22 -0.88
N ALA A 61 -1.16 -2.20 -1.11
CA ALA A 61 -1.70 -2.09 -2.47
C ALA A 61 -1.34 -0.75 -3.11
N GLY A 62 -1.43 0.35 -2.35
CA GLY A 62 -1.09 1.67 -2.86
C GLY A 62 0.35 1.76 -3.32
N VAL A 63 1.29 1.26 -2.51
CA VAL A 63 2.71 1.26 -2.86
C VAL A 63 2.97 0.35 -4.06
N ALA A 64 2.34 -0.84 -4.10
CA ALA A 64 2.53 -1.79 -5.18
C ALA A 64 2.11 -1.20 -6.54
N TRP A 65 0.93 -0.61 -6.60
CA TRP A 65 0.43 -0.02 -7.85
C TRP A 65 1.22 1.21 -8.27
N ALA A 66 1.63 2.06 -7.31
CA ALA A 66 2.45 3.23 -7.62
C ALA A 66 3.81 2.83 -8.17
N ARG A 67 4.46 1.82 -7.57
CA ARG A 67 5.73 1.30 -8.06
C ARG A 67 5.61 0.71 -9.45
N GLU A 68 4.49 0.04 -9.75
CA GLU A 68 4.25 -0.51 -11.09
C GLU A 68 4.13 0.60 -12.14
N LEU A 69 3.41 1.67 -11.83
CA LEU A 69 3.31 2.81 -12.72
C LEU A 69 4.69 3.45 -12.95
N GLN A 70 5.51 3.56 -11.92
CA GLN A 70 6.87 4.08 -12.04
C GLN A 70 7.74 3.19 -12.93
N ARG A 71 7.61 1.86 -12.83
CA ARG A 71 8.33 0.92 -13.70
C ARG A 71 7.93 1.09 -15.16
N GLN A 72 6.70 1.49 -15.42
CA GLN A 72 6.21 1.77 -16.78
C GLN A 72 6.59 3.16 -17.27
N GLY A 73 7.38 3.91 -16.50
CA GLY A 73 7.84 5.24 -16.87
C GLY A 73 6.91 6.37 -16.45
N VAL A 74 5.90 6.07 -15.64
CA VAL A 74 4.97 7.10 -15.15
C VAL A 74 5.42 7.54 -13.76
N ASP A 75 6.17 8.65 -13.71
CA ASP A 75 6.65 9.20 -12.44
C ASP A 75 5.78 10.39 -12.03
N PRO A 76 5.36 10.44 -10.75
CA PRO A 76 4.58 11.58 -10.28
C PRO A 76 5.46 12.80 -10.03
N GLN A 77 4.96 13.98 -10.38
CA GLN A 77 5.52 15.25 -9.93
C GLN A 77 4.96 15.62 -8.56
N MET A 78 3.80 15.07 -8.21
CA MET A 78 3.16 15.32 -6.93
C MET A 78 2.53 14.02 -6.42
N VAL A 79 2.50 13.85 -5.10
CA VAL A 79 1.78 12.76 -4.44
C VAL A 79 0.85 13.35 -3.40
N SER A 80 -0.27 12.69 -3.18
CA SER A 80 -1.28 13.13 -2.22
C SER A 80 -2.00 11.94 -1.64
N GLY A 81 -2.28 11.99 -0.36
CA GLY A 81 -3.05 10.95 0.32
C GLY A 81 -3.74 11.55 1.54
N LEU A 82 -4.96 11.11 1.79
CA LEU A 82 -5.76 11.58 2.91
C LEU A 82 -5.84 10.49 3.96
N SER A 83 -5.60 10.83 5.22
CA SER A 83 -5.61 9.88 6.33
C SER A 83 -4.64 8.73 6.05
N ILE A 84 -5.08 7.47 6.00
CA ILE A 84 -4.20 6.32 5.73
C ILE A 84 -3.52 6.42 4.35
N GLY A 85 -4.11 7.11 3.39
CA GLY A 85 -3.50 7.34 2.09
C GLY A 85 -2.23 8.19 2.15
N ALA A 86 -1.99 8.92 3.25
CA ALA A 86 -0.77 9.69 3.44
C ALA A 86 0.47 8.79 3.58
N PHE A 87 0.36 7.57 4.08
CA PHE A 87 1.49 6.66 4.23
C PHE A 87 2.07 6.20 2.89
N PRO A 88 1.28 5.65 1.93
CA PRO A 88 1.83 5.31 0.62
C PRO A 88 2.30 6.55 -0.14
N ALA A 89 1.64 7.69 0.02
CA ALA A 89 2.10 8.93 -0.58
C ALA A 89 3.50 9.31 -0.08
N ALA A 90 3.74 9.21 1.24
CA ALA A 90 5.05 9.49 1.83
C ALA A 90 6.13 8.50 1.34
N VAL A 91 5.78 7.22 1.20
CA VAL A 91 6.72 6.21 0.69
C VAL A 91 7.14 6.54 -0.75
N ILE A 92 6.18 6.85 -1.60
CA ILE A 92 6.44 7.15 -3.02
C ILE A 92 7.21 8.47 -3.17
N ALA A 93 6.96 9.42 -2.29
CA ALA A 93 7.71 10.69 -2.28
C ALA A 93 9.13 10.55 -1.73
N GLY A 94 9.48 9.39 -1.16
CA GLY A 94 10.80 9.17 -0.57
C GLY A 94 10.97 9.71 0.83
N ALA A 95 9.90 10.21 1.46
CA ALA A 95 9.95 10.75 2.81
C ALA A 95 9.93 9.67 3.89
N LEU A 96 9.49 8.46 3.55
CA LEU A 96 9.33 7.35 4.48
C LEU A 96 9.57 6.04 3.73
N ASP A 97 10.38 5.13 4.28
CA ASP A 97 10.54 3.83 3.63
C ASP A 97 9.34 2.92 3.94
N PHE A 98 9.14 1.92 3.09
CA PHE A 98 7.99 1.03 3.18
C PHE A 98 7.94 0.26 4.51
N ALA A 99 9.08 -0.26 4.96
CA ALA A 99 9.14 -1.01 6.22
C ALA A 99 8.74 -0.13 7.41
N SER A 100 9.23 1.11 7.44
CA SER A 100 8.85 2.07 8.49
C SER A 100 7.38 2.42 8.44
N ALA A 101 6.82 2.59 7.25
CA ALA A 101 5.38 2.84 7.08
C ALA A 101 4.55 1.69 7.65
N LEU A 102 4.95 0.44 7.37
CA LEU A 102 4.25 -0.73 7.92
C LEU A 102 4.29 -0.77 9.44
N ARG A 103 5.40 -0.35 10.04
CA ARG A 103 5.52 -0.32 11.51
C ARG A 103 4.67 0.77 12.15
N LEU A 104 4.47 1.88 11.46
CA LEU A 104 3.68 3.00 11.97
C LEU A 104 2.18 2.75 11.93
N VAL A 105 1.73 1.93 11.02
CA VAL A 105 0.33 1.55 10.92
C VAL A 105 0.01 0.45 11.93
#